data_7c446110a54f767964b1692100396c5c
#
_entry.id   7c446110a54f767964b1692100396c5c
#
_cell.length_a   1.000
_cell.length_b   1.000
_cell.length_c   1.000
_cell.angle_alpha   90.00
_cell.angle_beta   90.00
_cell.angle_gamma   90.00
#
_symmetry.space_group_name_H-M   'P 1'
#
loop_
_entity.id
_entity.type
_entity.pdbx_description
1 polymer ?
#
loop_
_entity_poly.entity_id
_entity_poly.type
_entity_poly.pdbx_seq_one_letter_code
_entity_poly.pdbx_strand_id
1 'polypeptide(L)'
;AEFTELWCDTFKSHWGFTPFSEGEVALLAELQGPAGMLDLSLIAYAGERPVGVLWVMPEITAIAALAPGHVLTDAEKLNFLGIGVREAARGRGVNTAMAGHAYLELVRRGATHLSYTLVLDDNWPSRRTAAKLGAAVCASYVVYRRNFRR
;
A
#
# COMPACT_ATOMS: atom_id res chain seq x y z
N ALA A 1 3.78 -15.96 5.02
CA ALA A 1 4.75 -16.47 4.00
C ALA A 1 4.50 -15.84 2.63
N GLU A 2 3.44 -16.21 1.90
CA GLU A 2 3.22 -15.81 0.48
C GLU A 2 3.16 -14.29 0.26
N PHE A 3 2.47 -13.54 1.13
CA PHE A 3 2.41 -12.07 1.05
C PHE A 3 3.81 -11.46 1.16
N THR A 4 4.60 -11.91 2.14
CA THR A 4 5.96 -11.41 2.39
C THR A 4 6.88 -11.69 1.21
N GLU A 5 6.85 -12.91 0.68
CA GLU A 5 7.63 -13.29 -0.51
C GLU A 5 7.28 -12.40 -1.71
N LEU A 6 5.99 -12.26 -2.00
CA LEU A 6 5.50 -11.49 -3.13
C LEU A 6 5.82 -10.00 -2.98
N TRP A 7 5.70 -9.47 -1.76
CA TRP A 7 6.09 -8.10 -1.44
C TRP A 7 7.57 -7.87 -1.71
N CYS A 8 8.43 -8.72 -1.14
CA CYS A 8 9.88 -8.61 -1.34
C CYS A 8 10.29 -8.75 -2.81
N ASP A 9 9.68 -9.67 -3.56
CA ASP A 9 9.97 -9.85 -4.99
C ASP A 9 9.56 -8.64 -5.83
N THR A 10 8.40 -8.04 -5.55
CA THR A 10 7.88 -6.92 -6.35
C THR A 10 8.56 -5.59 -6.07
N PHE A 11 9.11 -5.40 -4.86
CA PHE A 11 9.75 -4.15 -4.43
C PHE A 11 11.27 -4.19 -4.35
N LYS A 12 11.94 -5.33 -4.63
CA LYS A 12 13.40 -5.51 -4.47
C LYS A 12 14.27 -4.46 -5.18
N SER A 13 13.79 -3.85 -6.24
CA SER A 13 14.49 -2.79 -6.99
C SER A 13 13.95 -1.39 -6.70
N HIS A 14 13.02 -1.25 -5.77
CA HIS A 14 12.45 0.05 -5.42
C HIS A 14 13.40 0.83 -4.52
N TRP A 15 13.54 2.15 -4.77
CA TRP A 15 14.36 3.01 -3.91
C TRP A 15 13.89 2.97 -2.45
N GLY A 16 14.84 2.84 -1.54
CA GLY A 16 14.57 2.79 -0.10
C GLY A 16 13.93 1.49 0.39
N PHE A 17 13.79 0.48 -0.49
CA PHE A 17 13.23 -0.81 -0.08
C PHE A 17 14.13 -1.54 0.91
N THR A 18 13.51 -2.01 1.99
CA THR A 18 14.10 -2.96 2.94
C THR A 18 13.19 -4.20 2.98
N PRO A 19 13.75 -5.40 2.82
CA PRO A 19 12.95 -6.63 2.91
C PRO A 19 12.29 -6.75 4.29
N PHE A 20 11.02 -7.10 4.32
CA PHE A 20 10.33 -7.48 5.54
C PHE A 20 10.55 -8.96 5.85
N SER A 21 10.76 -9.25 7.12
CA SER A 21 10.64 -10.60 7.66
C SER A 21 9.17 -11.00 7.85
N GLU A 22 8.90 -12.29 7.94
CA GLU A 22 7.54 -12.77 8.25
C GLU A 22 7.06 -12.27 9.61
N GLY A 23 7.96 -12.13 10.60
CA GLY A 23 7.63 -11.61 11.93
C GLY A 23 7.22 -10.14 11.89
N GLU A 24 7.89 -9.31 11.09
CA GLU A 24 7.50 -7.90 10.91
C GLU A 24 6.14 -7.77 10.22
N VAL A 25 5.87 -8.57 9.19
CA VAL A 25 4.56 -8.59 8.53
C VAL A 25 3.47 -9.05 9.50
N ALA A 26 3.72 -10.08 10.32
CA ALA A 26 2.77 -10.55 11.32
C ALA A 26 2.47 -9.47 12.36
N LEU A 27 3.50 -8.79 12.88
CA LEU A 27 3.33 -7.69 13.82
C LEU A 27 2.50 -6.53 13.24
N LEU A 28 2.79 -6.13 12.00
CA LEU A 28 2.03 -5.08 11.33
C LEU A 28 0.57 -5.50 11.10
N ALA A 29 0.33 -6.79 10.79
CA ALA A 29 -1.01 -7.34 10.66
C ALA A 29 -1.78 -7.31 11.99
N GLU A 30 -1.13 -7.64 13.10
CA GLU A 30 -1.72 -7.55 14.45
C GLU A 30 -2.09 -6.10 14.80
N LEU A 31 -1.22 -5.14 14.49
CA LEU A 31 -1.48 -3.71 14.73
C LEU A 31 -2.66 -3.18 13.89
N GLN A 32 -2.87 -3.72 12.70
CA GLN A 32 -3.95 -3.31 11.79
C GLN A 32 -5.28 -4.05 12.05
N GLY A 33 -5.23 -5.21 12.70
CA GLY A 33 -6.41 -6.04 12.96
C GLY A 33 -7.56 -5.29 13.66
N PRO A 34 -7.29 -4.55 14.74
CA PRO A 34 -8.32 -3.77 15.42
C PRO A 34 -8.98 -2.68 14.56
N ALA A 35 -8.27 -2.18 13.55
CA ALA A 35 -8.80 -1.18 12.61
C ALA A 35 -9.69 -1.78 11.52
N GLY A 36 -9.86 -3.12 11.45
CA GLY A 36 -10.75 -3.79 10.50
C GLY A 36 -10.32 -3.68 9.05
N MET A 37 -9.04 -3.43 8.78
CA MET A 37 -8.56 -3.09 7.44
C MET A 37 -7.66 -4.14 6.78
N LEU A 38 -7.31 -5.19 7.52
CA LEU A 38 -6.47 -6.27 6.99
C LEU A 38 -7.06 -6.94 5.75
N ASP A 39 -8.36 -7.07 5.72
CA ASP A 39 -9.13 -7.66 4.61
C ASP A 39 -9.17 -6.81 3.35
N LEU A 40 -8.68 -5.55 3.40
CA LEU A 40 -8.50 -4.70 2.24
C LEU A 40 -7.14 -4.87 1.56
N SER A 41 -6.18 -5.48 2.26
CA SER A 41 -4.90 -5.89 1.68
C SER A 41 -5.11 -7.14 0.84
N LEU A 42 -4.55 -7.18 -0.37
CA LEU A 42 -4.89 -8.15 -1.40
C LEU A 42 -3.65 -8.88 -1.92
N ILE A 43 -3.85 -10.13 -2.30
CA ILE A 43 -2.98 -10.84 -3.25
C ILE A 43 -3.78 -11.08 -4.53
N ALA A 44 -3.26 -10.66 -5.67
CA ALA A 44 -3.84 -10.94 -6.97
C ALA A 44 -3.23 -12.21 -7.56
N TYR A 45 -4.08 -13.07 -8.10
CA TYR A 45 -3.69 -14.32 -8.74
C TYR A 45 -4.02 -14.32 -10.22
N ALA A 46 -3.17 -14.97 -11.02
CA ALA A 46 -3.46 -15.37 -12.39
C ALA A 46 -3.50 -16.91 -12.42
N GLY A 47 -4.71 -17.48 -12.38
CA GLY A 47 -4.91 -18.89 -12.02
C GLY A 47 -4.46 -19.12 -10.57
N GLU A 48 -3.58 -20.10 -10.34
CA GLU A 48 -3.03 -20.40 -9.01
C GLU A 48 -1.75 -19.60 -8.69
N ARG A 49 -1.26 -18.79 -9.61
CA ARG A 49 0.01 -18.08 -9.46
C ARG A 49 -0.21 -16.67 -8.87
N PRO A 50 0.40 -16.33 -7.73
CA PRO A 50 0.35 -14.99 -7.19
C PRO A 50 1.16 -14.03 -8.06
N VAL A 51 0.56 -12.94 -8.51
CA VAL A 51 1.15 -12.00 -9.47
C VAL A 51 1.19 -10.56 -8.99
N GLY A 52 0.43 -10.21 -7.96
CA GLY A 52 0.38 -8.86 -7.44
C GLY A 52 0.00 -8.81 -5.97
N VAL A 53 0.40 -7.74 -5.30
CA VAL A 53 0.15 -7.49 -3.89
C VAL A 53 -0.23 -6.03 -3.69
N LEU A 54 -1.23 -5.78 -2.87
CA LEU A 54 -1.63 -4.47 -2.39
C LEU A 54 -1.68 -4.50 -0.87
N TRP A 55 -1.02 -3.54 -0.22
CA TRP A 55 -1.14 -3.32 1.20
C TRP A 55 -1.87 -2.01 1.48
N VAL A 56 -3.00 -2.11 2.17
CA VAL A 56 -3.78 -0.96 2.66
C VAL A 56 -3.55 -0.83 4.15
N MET A 57 -3.33 0.38 4.63
CA MET A 57 -3.18 0.65 6.06
C MET A 57 -3.70 2.05 6.41
N PRO A 58 -4.08 2.31 7.68
CA PRO A 58 -4.34 3.66 8.17
C PRO A 58 -3.12 4.55 7.97
N GLU A 59 -3.32 5.86 7.87
CA GLU A 59 -2.20 6.79 7.91
C GLU A 59 -1.41 6.63 9.22
N ILE A 60 -0.07 6.74 9.15
CA ILE A 60 0.81 6.50 10.32
C ILE A 60 0.42 7.37 11.52
N THR A 61 -0.04 8.58 11.29
CA THR A 61 -0.54 9.47 12.35
C THR A 61 -1.82 8.92 13.02
N ALA A 62 -2.68 8.26 12.24
CA ALA A 62 -3.88 7.60 12.76
C ALA A 62 -3.51 6.32 13.55
N ILE A 63 -2.52 5.55 13.09
CA ILE A 63 -2.03 4.36 13.83
C ILE A 63 -1.52 4.75 15.22
N ALA A 64 -0.79 5.85 15.34
CA ALA A 64 -0.28 6.32 16.63
C ALA A 64 -1.40 6.76 17.61
N ALA A 65 -2.57 7.10 17.08
CA ALA A 65 -3.74 7.47 17.87
C ALA A 65 -4.71 6.30 18.10
N LEU A 66 -4.50 5.14 17.46
CA LEU A 66 -5.37 3.97 17.60
C LEU A 66 -5.23 3.36 19.01
N ALA A 67 -6.25 3.56 19.82
CA ALA A 67 -6.43 2.79 21.04
C ALA A 67 -7.00 1.40 20.71
N PRO A 68 -6.76 0.36 21.52
CA PRO A 68 -7.39 -0.93 21.33
C PRO A 68 -8.93 -0.79 21.24
N GLY A 69 -9.51 -1.36 20.18
CA GLY A 69 -10.94 -1.27 19.91
C GLY A 69 -11.39 0.01 19.19
N HIS A 70 -10.47 0.88 18.77
CA HIS A 70 -10.82 2.03 17.95
C HIS A 70 -11.36 1.56 16.58
N VAL A 71 -12.49 2.11 16.18
CA VAL A 71 -13.09 1.90 14.86
C VAL A 71 -12.82 3.14 14.03
N LEU A 72 -12.25 2.96 12.84
CA LEU A 72 -11.99 4.06 11.91
C LEU A 72 -13.27 4.80 11.58
N THR A 73 -13.21 6.13 11.68
CA THR A 73 -14.28 7.03 11.26
C THR A 73 -14.04 7.51 9.83
N ASP A 74 -15.09 8.04 9.19
CA ASP A 74 -15.01 8.57 7.81
C ASP A 74 -13.99 9.71 7.65
N ALA A 75 -13.60 10.35 8.76
CA ALA A 75 -12.62 11.44 8.76
C ALA A 75 -11.17 10.94 8.77
N GLU A 76 -10.94 9.67 9.04
CA GLU A 76 -9.60 9.11 9.16
C GLU A 76 -9.06 8.69 7.79
N LYS A 77 -7.82 9.10 7.54
CA LYS A 77 -7.17 8.86 6.25
C LYS A 77 -6.65 7.44 6.14
N LEU A 78 -6.80 6.87 4.97
CA LEU A 78 -6.31 5.56 4.60
C LEU A 78 -5.22 5.68 3.56
N ASN A 79 -4.23 4.81 3.63
CA ASN A 79 -3.10 4.80 2.70
C ASN A 79 -3.02 3.49 1.94
N PHE A 80 -2.83 3.57 0.63
CA PHE A 80 -2.20 2.48 -0.09
C PHE A 80 -0.70 2.52 0.19
N LEU A 81 -0.23 1.68 1.10
CA LEU A 81 1.18 1.61 1.46
C LEU A 81 2.05 1.19 0.28
N GLY A 82 1.57 0.26 -0.53
CA GLY A 82 2.23 -0.14 -1.75
C GLY A 82 1.41 -1.09 -2.60
N ILE A 83 1.62 -0.99 -3.90
CA ILE A 83 1.06 -1.89 -4.90
C ILE A 83 2.22 -2.46 -5.71
N GLY A 84 2.47 -3.76 -5.57
CA GLY A 84 3.50 -4.48 -6.28
C GLY A 84 2.91 -5.43 -7.31
N VAL A 85 3.53 -5.51 -8.50
CA VAL A 85 3.15 -6.48 -9.55
C VAL A 85 4.41 -7.15 -10.07
N ARG A 86 4.44 -8.49 -10.08
CA ARG A 86 5.55 -9.26 -10.65
C ARG A 86 5.80 -8.83 -12.10
N GLU A 87 7.05 -8.74 -12.48
CA GLU A 87 7.47 -8.21 -13.79
C GLU A 87 6.73 -8.88 -14.96
N ALA A 88 6.62 -10.20 -14.95
CA ALA A 88 5.93 -10.97 -16.00
C ALA A 88 4.41 -10.68 -16.12
N ALA A 89 3.80 -10.03 -15.11
CA ALA A 89 2.39 -9.66 -15.09
C ALA A 89 2.14 -8.16 -15.26
N ARG A 90 3.22 -7.36 -15.39
CA ARG A 90 3.10 -5.90 -15.63
C ARG A 90 2.44 -5.62 -16.99
N GLY A 91 1.84 -4.44 -17.08
CA GLY A 91 1.15 -4.00 -18.30
C GLY A 91 -0.22 -4.64 -18.57
N ARG A 92 -0.65 -5.58 -17.73
CA ARG A 92 -1.93 -6.30 -17.86
C ARG A 92 -3.07 -5.73 -17.01
N GLY A 93 -2.89 -4.57 -16.41
CA GLY A 93 -3.91 -3.92 -15.60
C GLY A 93 -4.05 -4.44 -14.16
N VAL A 94 -3.19 -5.36 -13.70
CA VAL A 94 -3.26 -5.98 -12.36
C VAL A 94 -3.26 -4.93 -11.25
N ASN A 95 -2.35 -3.95 -11.30
CA ASN A 95 -2.29 -2.87 -10.32
C ASN A 95 -3.58 -2.03 -10.30
N THR A 96 -4.13 -1.71 -11.46
CA THR A 96 -5.38 -0.93 -11.57
C THR A 96 -6.57 -1.74 -11.04
N ALA A 97 -6.60 -3.04 -11.29
CA ALA A 97 -7.65 -3.92 -10.79
C ALA A 97 -7.61 -4.03 -9.26
N MET A 98 -6.41 -4.25 -8.67
CA MET A 98 -6.25 -4.30 -7.22
C MET A 98 -6.64 -2.97 -6.56
N ALA A 99 -6.11 -1.86 -7.06
CA ALA A 99 -6.41 -0.54 -6.52
C ALA A 99 -7.90 -0.19 -6.67
N GLY A 100 -8.51 -0.49 -7.82
CA GLY A 100 -9.93 -0.27 -8.06
C GLY A 100 -10.82 -1.11 -7.14
N HIS A 101 -10.48 -2.38 -6.92
CA HIS A 101 -11.21 -3.25 -5.99
C HIS A 101 -11.16 -2.70 -4.55
N ALA A 102 -9.96 -2.39 -4.06
CA ALA A 102 -9.79 -1.81 -2.72
C ALA A 102 -10.49 -0.45 -2.58
N TYR A 103 -10.41 0.40 -3.60
CA TYR A 103 -11.11 1.69 -3.62
C TYR A 103 -12.62 1.53 -3.50
N LEU A 104 -13.23 0.65 -4.31
CA LEU A 104 -14.67 0.40 -4.28
C LEU A 104 -15.13 -0.15 -2.93
N GLU A 105 -14.33 -1.04 -2.35
CA GLU A 105 -14.64 -1.59 -1.03
C GLU A 105 -14.54 -0.55 0.08
N LEU A 106 -13.54 0.34 0.01
CA LEU A 106 -13.40 1.48 0.93
C LEU A 106 -14.59 2.43 0.84
N VAL A 107 -15.02 2.77 -0.38
CA VAL A 107 -16.21 3.61 -0.60
C VAL A 107 -17.47 2.97 -0.02
N ARG A 108 -17.64 1.65 -0.19
CA ARG A 108 -18.77 0.92 0.42
C ARG A 108 -18.77 0.96 1.95
N ARG A 109 -17.59 1.08 2.56
CA ARG A 109 -17.41 1.22 4.02
C ARG A 109 -17.50 2.66 4.50
N GLY A 110 -17.80 3.61 3.62
CA GLY A 110 -17.97 5.03 3.96
C GLY A 110 -16.68 5.86 3.95
N ALA A 111 -15.56 5.32 3.47
CA ALA A 111 -14.33 6.09 3.37
C ALA A 111 -14.47 7.26 2.40
N THR A 112 -14.12 8.46 2.87
CA THR A 112 -14.22 9.71 2.09
C THR A 112 -12.87 10.15 1.54
N HIS A 113 -11.77 9.67 2.13
CA HIS A 113 -10.41 10.05 1.77
C HIS A 113 -9.52 8.81 1.65
N LEU A 114 -8.74 8.76 0.57
CA LEU A 114 -7.74 7.75 0.33
C LEU A 114 -6.46 8.42 -0.16
N SER A 115 -5.34 8.10 0.47
CA SER A 115 -4.03 8.55 0.02
C SER A 115 -3.34 7.46 -0.79
N TYR A 116 -2.85 7.83 -1.96
CA TYR A 116 -1.94 7.03 -2.77
C TYR A 116 -0.54 7.61 -2.56
N THR A 117 0.17 7.13 -1.52
CA THR A 117 1.30 7.87 -0.95
C THR A 117 2.67 7.35 -1.34
N LEU A 118 3.64 8.28 -1.24
CA LEU A 118 5.07 8.11 -1.48
C LEU A 118 5.39 7.55 -2.88
N VAL A 119 4.80 8.18 -3.88
CA VAL A 119 5.12 7.89 -5.28
C VAL A 119 6.30 8.76 -5.70
N LEU A 120 7.41 8.15 -6.11
CA LEU A 120 8.56 8.86 -6.68
C LEU A 120 8.16 9.59 -7.98
N ASP A 121 8.77 10.74 -8.23
CA ASP A 121 8.44 11.57 -9.40
C ASP A 121 8.66 10.87 -10.74
N ASP A 122 9.62 9.95 -10.80
CA ASP A 122 9.95 9.13 -11.97
C ASP A 122 9.19 7.80 -12.03
N ASN A 123 8.38 7.47 -11.01
CA ASN A 123 7.55 6.25 -11.01
C ASN A 123 6.26 6.44 -11.83
N TRP A 124 6.42 6.56 -13.14
CA TRP A 124 5.34 6.76 -14.09
C TRP A 124 4.22 5.69 -14.04
N PRO A 125 4.52 4.38 -13.84
CA PRO A 125 3.46 3.37 -13.68
C PRO A 125 2.51 3.68 -12.52
N SER A 126 3.04 4.03 -11.34
CA SER A 126 2.24 4.39 -10.17
C SER A 126 1.49 5.71 -10.38
N ARG A 127 2.14 6.72 -10.96
CA ARG A 127 1.48 8.01 -11.28
C ARG A 127 0.30 7.83 -12.24
N ARG A 128 0.44 6.99 -13.26
CA ARG A 128 -0.67 6.66 -14.17
C ARG A 128 -1.80 5.91 -13.47
N THR A 129 -1.48 5.03 -12.52
CA THR A 129 -2.50 4.33 -11.72
C THR A 129 -3.27 5.33 -10.85
N ALA A 130 -2.58 6.21 -10.14
CA ALA A 130 -3.19 7.27 -9.35
C ALA A 130 -4.11 8.16 -10.19
N ALA A 131 -3.63 8.61 -11.37
CA ALA A 131 -4.44 9.42 -12.29
C ALA A 131 -5.73 8.70 -12.76
N LYS A 132 -5.66 7.39 -13.06
CA LYS A 132 -6.85 6.58 -13.42
C LYS A 132 -7.86 6.46 -12.28
N LEU A 133 -7.41 6.55 -11.04
CA LEU A 133 -8.26 6.57 -9.84
C LEU A 133 -8.80 7.98 -9.52
N GLY A 134 -8.48 8.98 -10.33
CA GLY A 134 -8.90 10.36 -10.09
C GLY A 134 -8.11 11.07 -8.99
N ALA A 135 -6.95 10.53 -8.57
CA ALA A 135 -6.15 11.12 -7.53
C ALA A 135 -5.44 12.41 -8.02
N ALA A 136 -5.44 13.42 -7.16
CA ALA A 136 -4.69 14.66 -7.33
C ALA A 136 -3.49 14.70 -6.37
N VAL A 137 -2.39 15.32 -6.79
CA VAL A 137 -1.24 15.54 -5.90
C VAL A 137 -1.65 16.55 -4.82
N CYS A 138 -1.62 16.11 -3.56
CA CYS A 138 -1.99 16.95 -2.40
C CYS A 138 -0.79 17.33 -1.53
N ALA A 139 0.36 16.64 -1.68
CA ALA A 139 1.58 16.92 -0.95
C ALA A 139 2.82 16.51 -1.76
N SER A 140 3.92 17.20 -1.53
CA SER A 140 5.24 16.85 -2.07
C SER A 140 6.24 16.70 -0.92
N TYR A 141 7.07 15.67 -0.98
CA TYR A 141 8.05 15.34 0.05
C TYR A 141 9.45 15.39 -0.54
N VAL A 142 10.41 15.86 0.25
CA VAL A 142 11.82 15.87 -0.11
C VAL A 142 12.59 15.05 0.92
N VAL A 143 13.40 14.12 0.43
CA VAL A 143 14.28 13.31 1.28
C VAL A 143 15.68 13.91 1.26
N TYR A 144 16.19 14.24 2.44
CA TYR A 144 17.53 14.76 2.62
C TYR A 144 18.48 13.64 3.07
N ARG A 145 19.68 13.61 2.47
CA ARG A 145 20.75 12.69 2.89
C ARG A 145 21.96 13.49 3.32
N ARG A 146 22.53 13.15 4.49
CA ARG A 146 23.83 13.66 4.94
C ARG A 146 24.79 12.50 5.12
N ASN A 147 25.93 12.57 4.47
CA ASN A 147 27.03 11.64 4.69
C ASN A 147 27.91 12.18 5.82
N PHE A 148 28.11 11.38 6.86
CA PHE A 148 29.11 11.68 7.88
C PHE A 148 30.44 11.11 7.43
N ARG A 149 31.45 11.98 7.28
CA ARG A 149 32.82 11.51 7.06
C ARG A 149 33.30 10.92 8.39
N ARG A 150 33.81 9.71 8.36
CA ARG A 150 34.56 9.11 9.46
C ARG A 150 35.95 9.74 9.56
#